data_368c3ad2e1aff2cc569d4977ea81a5aa
#
_entry.id   368c3ad2e1aff2cc569d4977ea81a5aa
#
_cell.length_a   1.000
_cell.length_b   1.000
_cell.length_c   1.000
_cell.angle_alpha   90.00
_cell.angle_beta   90.00
_cell.angle_gamma   90.00
#
_symmetry.space_group_name_H-M   'P 1'
#
loop_
_entity.id
_entity.type
_entity.pdbx_description
1 polymer ?
#
loop_
_entity_poly.entity_id
_entity_poly.type
_entity_poly.pdbx_seq_one_letter_code
_entity_poly.pdbx_strand_id
1 'polypeptide(L)'
;EMSTTHSELELEAIRICQELIRIPSVNYGEGKGDEKAVADYIAALLSEVGIEPTIYESAPGRCNVIARIKGSNSQRPGLVVHGHIDVVPANADDWSVDPFSGVIKDGFIWGRGAVDMKNMDAMILATVRDWKRTGYVPERDIILAFFADEEAGSIYGSHYMVKNHPEVFAGCTEAVSEVGGFSVTVTGGKRLYLIETAEKGIHWMRLTAEGRAGHGSMMNDDNAITRLSEAVAKIGRFEWPQRYSKTVKAFFKRIAEETG
;
A
#
# COMPACT_ATOMS: atom_id res chain seq x y z
N GLU A 1 -31.83 -12.08 2.13
CA GLU A 1 -31.18 -11.37 1.01
C GLU A 1 -31.41 -9.88 1.21
N MET A 2 -30.45 -9.17 1.78
CA MET A 2 -30.46 -7.71 1.70
C MET A 2 -29.94 -7.35 0.31
N SER A 3 -30.82 -6.85 -0.55
CA SER A 3 -30.44 -6.21 -1.80
C SER A 3 -29.66 -4.94 -1.44
N THR A 4 -28.34 -5.00 -1.43
CA THR A 4 -27.49 -3.83 -1.33
C THR A 4 -27.50 -3.13 -2.67
N THR A 5 -28.33 -2.11 -2.80
CA THR A 5 -28.27 -1.19 -3.94
C THR A 5 -27.03 -0.33 -3.73
N HIS A 6 -25.96 -0.61 -4.49
CA HIS A 6 -24.76 0.22 -4.48
C HIS A 6 -25.06 1.58 -5.11
N SER A 7 -24.48 2.64 -4.56
CA SER A 7 -24.48 3.97 -5.17
C SER A 7 -23.60 3.98 -6.44
N GLU A 8 -23.79 4.97 -7.30
CA GLU A 8 -22.95 5.14 -8.51
C GLU A 8 -21.46 5.26 -8.15
N LEU A 9 -21.15 5.94 -7.05
CA LEU A 9 -19.79 6.08 -6.53
C LEU A 9 -19.17 4.72 -6.14
N GLU A 10 -19.94 3.88 -5.42
CA GLU A 10 -19.49 2.53 -5.05
C GLU A 10 -19.28 1.64 -6.28
N LEU A 11 -20.19 1.69 -7.25
CA LEU A 11 -20.08 0.94 -8.51
C LEU A 11 -18.86 1.40 -9.32
N GLU A 12 -18.56 2.70 -9.33
CA GLU A 12 -17.35 3.21 -9.99
C GLU A 12 -16.08 2.73 -9.28
N ALA A 13 -16.03 2.77 -7.95
CA ALA A 13 -14.90 2.26 -7.18
C ALA A 13 -14.67 0.75 -7.42
N ILE A 14 -15.74 -0.05 -7.46
CA ILE A 14 -15.67 -1.48 -7.78
C ILE A 14 -15.08 -1.68 -9.17
N ARG A 15 -15.59 -0.97 -10.18
CA ARG A 15 -15.11 -1.08 -11.57
C ARG A 15 -13.64 -0.68 -11.68
N ILE A 16 -13.25 0.45 -11.09
CA ILE A 16 -11.85 0.91 -11.12
C ILE A 16 -10.94 -0.10 -10.42
N CYS A 17 -11.34 -0.67 -9.27
CA CYS A 17 -10.58 -1.70 -8.59
C CYS A 17 -10.34 -2.93 -9.47
N GLN A 18 -11.37 -3.41 -10.16
CA GLN A 18 -11.25 -4.52 -11.10
C GLN A 18 -10.29 -4.21 -12.24
N GLU A 19 -10.37 -3.02 -12.83
CA GLU A 19 -9.48 -2.59 -13.92
C GLU A 19 -8.02 -2.46 -13.44
N LEU A 20 -7.79 -1.87 -12.26
CA LEU A 20 -6.45 -1.79 -11.68
C LEU A 20 -5.85 -3.18 -11.43
N ILE A 21 -6.63 -4.15 -10.94
CA ILE A 21 -6.17 -5.53 -10.74
C ILE A 21 -5.79 -6.17 -12.08
N ARG A 22 -6.55 -5.91 -13.15
CA ARG A 22 -6.30 -6.44 -14.51
C ARG A 22 -5.06 -5.86 -15.18
N ILE A 23 -4.50 -4.78 -14.65
CA ILE A 23 -3.23 -4.22 -15.08
C ILE A 23 -2.15 -4.72 -14.12
N PRO A 24 -1.41 -5.80 -14.46
CA PRO A 24 -0.36 -6.30 -13.59
C PRO A 24 0.75 -5.24 -13.42
N SER A 25 1.11 -4.96 -12.17
CA SER A 25 2.20 -4.05 -11.79
C SER A 25 3.07 -4.75 -10.75
N VAL A 26 3.55 -5.94 -11.13
CA VAL A 26 4.26 -6.82 -10.19
C VAL A 26 5.66 -6.29 -9.92
N ASN A 27 5.96 -6.12 -8.64
CA ASN A 27 7.28 -5.78 -8.14
C ASN A 27 8.00 -7.04 -7.67
N TYR A 28 9.08 -7.40 -8.35
CA TYR A 28 9.90 -8.57 -8.02
C TYR A 28 11.07 -8.22 -7.09
N GLY A 29 11.15 -6.97 -6.63
CA GLY A 29 12.29 -6.46 -5.88
C GLY A 29 13.53 -6.20 -6.75
N GLU A 30 14.61 -5.75 -6.12
CA GLU A 30 15.89 -5.48 -6.78
C GLU A 30 15.79 -4.60 -8.05
N GLY A 31 14.85 -3.64 -8.05
CA GLY A 31 14.56 -2.75 -9.19
C GLY A 31 13.74 -3.36 -10.31
N LYS A 32 13.28 -4.59 -10.16
CA LYS A 32 12.49 -5.31 -11.18
C LYS A 32 11.00 -5.10 -10.95
N GLY A 33 10.43 -4.10 -11.59
CA GLY A 33 8.99 -3.78 -11.56
C GLY A 33 8.64 -2.87 -12.73
N ASP A 34 7.37 -2.80 -13.06
CA ASP A 34 6.85 -1.92 -14.10
C ASP A 34 5.44 -1.43 -13.69
N GLU A 35 5.36 -0.18 -13.33
CA GLU A 35 4.12 0.48 -12.96
C GLU A 35 3.58 1.40 -14.08
N LYS A 36 4.25 1.44 -15.24
CA LYS A 36 3.89 2.40 -16.30
C LYS A 36 2.44 2.26 -16.76
N ALA A 37 1.99 1.06 -17.05
CA ALA A 37 0.64 0.84 -17.57
C ALA A 37 -0.45 1.23 -16.56
N VAL A 38 -0.26 0.94 -15.28
CA VAL A 38 -1.20 1.34 -14.23
C VAL A 38 -1.14 2.84 -13.97
N ALA A 39 0.03 3.46 -14.05
CA ALA A 39 0.19 4.92 -13.94
C ALA A 39 -0.50 5.65 -15.09
N ASP A 40 -0.34 5.17 -16.33
CA ASP A 40 -1.01 5.73 -17.50
C ASP A 40 -2.55 5.62 -17.35
N TYR A 41 -3.07 4.50 -16.85
CA TYR A 41 -4.50 4.30 -16.58
C TYR A 41 -5.03 5.28 -15.52
N ILE A 42 -4.33 5.44 -14.40
CA ILE A 42 -4.69 6.39 -13.35
C ILE A 42 -4.68 7.82 -13.88
N ALA A 43 -3.64 8.19 -14.63
CA ALA A 43 -3.54 9.52 -15.22
C ALA A 43 -4.68 9.80 -16.19
N ALA A 44 -5.08 8.83 -17.00
CA ALA A 44 -6.22 8.96 -17.89
C ALA A 44 -7.53 9.20 -17.13
N LEU A 45 -7.80 8.42 -16.06
CA LEU A 45 -8.99 8.58 -15.24
C LEU A 45 -9.08 9.96 -14.57
N LEU A 46 -7.96 10.53 -14.14
CA LEU A 46 -7.90 11.87 -13.56
C LEU A 46 -8.14 12.94 -14.64
N SER A 47 -7.50 12.80 -15.80
CA SER A 47 -7.64 13.76 -16.92
C SER A 47 -9.06 13.80 -17.46
N GLU A 48 -9.77 12.68 -17.53
CA GLU A 48 -11.18 12.61 -17.98
C GLU A 48 -12.11 13.56 -17.21
N VAL A 49 -11.79 13.87 -15.96
CA VAL A 49 -12.60 14.79 -15.12
C VAL A 49 -11.93 16.14 -14.90
N GLY A 50 -10.89 16.47 -15.70
CA GLY A 50 -10.20 17.75 -15.63
C GLY A 50 -9.31 17.91 -14.38
N ILE A 51 -8.77 16.81 -13.85
CA ILE A 51 -7.67 16.83 -12.89
C ILE A 51 -6.40 16.57 -13.69
N GLU A 52 -5.44 17.49 -13.65
CA GLU A 52 -4.20 17.40 -14.41
C GLU A 52 -3.14 16.60 -13.63
N PRO A 53 -2.85 15.34 -14.01
CA PRO A 53 -1.80 14.55 -13.38
C PRO A 53 -0.44 14.83 -14.01
N THR A 54 0.62 14.63 -13.23
CA THR A 54 2.00 14.55 -13.72
C THR A 54 2.56 13.18 -13.40
N ILE A 55 3.13 12.51 -14.40
CA ILE A 55 3.83 11.24 -14.22
C ILE A 55 5.31 11.52 -14.04
N TYR A 56 5.87 11.03 -12.94
CA TYR A 56 7.30 11.09 -12.62
C TYR A 56 7.90 9.70 -12.76
N GLU A 57 8.66 9.50 -13.83
CA GLU A 57 9.39 8.25 -14.06
C GLU A 57 10.74 8.30 -13.36
N SER A 58 10.91 7.54 -12.29
CA SER A 58 12.13 7.51 -11.47
C SER A 58 13.22 6.59 -12.04
N ALA A 59 12.81 5.58 -12.79
CA ALA A 59 13.63 4.66 -13.58
C ALA A 59 12.73 4.05 -14.66
N PRO A 60 13.26 3.39 -15.70
CA PRO A 60 12.45 2.81 -16.76
C PRO A 60 11.29 1.96 -16.22
N GLY A 61 10.05 2.34 -16.53
CA GLY A 61 8.82 1.69 -16.09
C GLY A 61 8.40 1.99 -14.63
N ARG A 62 9.23 2.66 -13.82
CA ARG A 62 8.95 2.96 -12.42
C ARG A 62 8.28 4.33 -12.31
N CYS A 63 6.97 4.36 -12.50
CA CYS A 63 6.18 5.59 -12.66
C CYS A 63 5.36 5.93 -11.42
N ASN A 64 5.44 7.20 -11.00
CA ASN A 64 4.66 7.78 -9.92
C ASN A 64 3.68 8.80 -10.51
N VAL A 65 2.44 8.85 -10.03
CA VAL A 65 1.42 9.79 -10.51
C VAL A 65 1.09 10.78 -9.42
N ILE A 66 1.25 12.06 -9.71
CA ILE A 66 0.95 13.15 -8.78
C ILE A 66 -0.08 14.08 -9.39
N ALA A 67 -1.09 14.46 -8.62
CA ALA A 67 -2.05 15.48 -9.01
C ALA A 67 -2.43 16.37 -7.81
N ARG A 68 -2.69 17.64 -8.04
CA ARG A 68 -3.14 18.58 -6.99
C ARG A 68 -4.55 19.07 -7.29
N ILE A 69 -5.44 18.86 -6.35
CA ILE A 69 -6.79 19.41 -6.34
C ILE A 69 -6.78 20.63 -5.42
N LYS A 70 -7.07 21.80 -5.99
CA LYS A 70 -7.12 23.05 -5.23
C LYS A 70 -8.30 23.08 -4.28
N GLY A 71 -8.02 23.47 -3.03
CA GLY A 71 -9.02 23.74 -2.02
C GLY A 71 -9.60 25.15 -2.08
N SER A 72 -10.71 25.36 -1.42
CA SER A 72 -11.38 26.67 -1.33
C SER A 72 -10.71 27.64 -0.34
N ASN A 73 -9.88 27.14 0.58
CA ASN A 73 -9.20 27.93 1.60
C ASN A 73 -7.69 27.75 1.54
N SER A 74 -7.01 28.71 0.92
CA SER A 74 -5.54 28.70 0.74
C SER A 74 -4.75 28.86 2.06
N GLN A 75 -5.40 29.22 3.16
CA GLN A 75 -4.74 29.33 4.46
C GLN A 75 -4.68 28.00 5.19
N ARG A 76 -5.43 27.01 4.75
CA ARG A 76 -5.40 25.66 5.32
C ARG A 76 -4.24 24.87 4.71
N PRO A 77 -3.38 24.25 5.54
CA PRO A 77 -2.33 23.35 5.02
C PRO A 77 -2.93 22.22 4.19
N GLY A 78 -2.24 21.83 3.14
CA GLY A 78 -2.65 20.75 2.25
C GLY A 78 -2.60 19.37 2.94
N LEU A 79 -3.29 18.41 2.34
CA LEU A 79 -3.30 17.00 2.73
C LEU A 79 -2.78 16.17 1.56
N VAL A 80 -1.83 15.29 1.82
CA VAL A 80 -1.44 14.25 0.87
C VAL A 80 -2.33 13.02 1.08
N VAL A 81 -2.97 12.56 0.03
CA VAL A 81 -3.69 11.28 -0.01
C VAL A 81 -2.92 10.38 -0.96
N HIS A 82 -2.31 9.33 -0.44
CA HIS A 82 -1.42 8.51 -1.25
C HIS A 82 -1.72 7.03 -1.14
N GLY A 83 -1.31 6.31 -2.16
CA GLY A 83 -1.30 4.87 -2.23
C GLY A 83 -0.13 4.38 -3.06
N HIS A 84 0.08 3.06 -3.09
CA HIS A 84 1.03 2.44 -3.99
C HIS A 84 0.32 1.64 -5.07
N ILE A 85 0.94 1.57 -6.25
CA ILE A 85 0.35 0.97 -7.43
C ILE A 85 1.05 -0.31 -7.88
N ASP A 86 2.14 -0.68 -7.22
CA ASP A 86 2.78 -1.97 -7.39
C ASP A 86 2.14 -3.03 -6.49
N VAL A 87 2.40 -4.28 -6.79
CA VAL A 87 1.92 -5.44 -6.03
C VAL A 87 2.99 -6.51 -5.96
N VAL A 88 2.99 -7.31 -4.89
CA VAL A 88 3.88 -8.48 -4.78
C VAL A 88 3.53 -9.56 -5.81
N PRO A 89 4.47 -10.45 -6.17
CA PRO A 89 4.21 -11.57 -7.06
C PRO A 89 3.07 -12.47 -6.58
N ALA A 90 2.39 -13.11 -7.52
CA ALA A 90 1.38 -14.13 -7.25
C ALA A 90 1.72 -15.40 -8.06
N ASN A 91 1.73 -16.55 -7.39
CA ASN A 91 1.78 -17.83 -8.06
C ASN A 91 0.36 -18.30 -8.37
N ALA A 92 0.00 -18.43 -9.64
CA ALA A 92 -1.35 -18.79 -10.07
C ALA A 92 -1.85 -20.13 -9.46
N ASP A 93 -0.95 -21.04 -9.18
CA ASP A 93 -1.28 -22.35 -8.59
C ASP A 93 -1.82 -22.26 -7.16
N ASP A 94 -1.57 -21.13 -6.47
CA ASP A 94 -2.05 -20.87 -5.11
C ASP A 94 -3.43 -20.21 -5.09
N TRP A 95 -4.01 -19.93 -6.25
CA TRP A 95 -5.26 -19.18 -6.38
C TRP A 95 -6.39 -20.04 -6.97
N SER A 96 -7.61 -19.84 -6.46
CA SER A 96 -8.81 -20.47 -7.02
C SER A 96 -9.38 -19.74 -8.24
N VAL A 97 -8.82 -18.59 -8.61
CA VAL A 97 -9.12 -17.76 -9.78
C VAL A 97 -7.81 -17.18 -10.29
N ASP A 98 -7.78 -16.70 -11.53
CA ASP A 98 -6.58 -15.96 -12.01
C ASP A 98 -6.36 -14.73 -11.11
N PRO A 99 -5.15 -14.58 -10.50
CA PRO A 99 -4.84 -13.48 -9.59
C PRO A 99 -4.93 -12.09 -10.21
N PHE A 100 -4.98 -11.97 -11.53
CA PHE A 100 -5.10 -10.69 -12.23
C PHE A 100 -6.42 -10.55 -13.00
N SER A 101 -7.40 -11.42 -12.74
CA SER A 101 -8.72 -11.35 -13.41
C SER A 101 -9.61 -10.22 -12.89
N GLY A 102 -9.46 -9.80 -11.64
CA GLY A 102 -10.37 -8.85 -11.01
C GLY A 102 -11.82 -9.32 -11.00
N VAL A 103 -12.05 -10.63 -10.94
CA VAL A 103 -13.38 -11.21 -10.99
C VAL A 103 -14.16 -10.91 -9.71
N ILE A 104 -15.48 -10.68 -9.85
CA ILE A 104 -16.40 -10.66 -8.71
C ILE A 104 -16.98 -12.06 -8.56
N LYS A 105 -16.75 -12.67 -7.40
CA LYS A 105 -17.24 -13.98 -7.05
C LYS A 105 -17.69 -13.99 -5.59
N ASP A 106 -18.87 -14.52 -5.31
CA ASP A 106 -19.45 -14.61 -3.97
C ASP A 106 -19.53 -13.24 -3.23
N GLY A 107 -19.73 -12.15 -3.97
CA GLY A 107 -19.81 -10.79 -3.43
C GLY A 107 -18.47 -10.13 -3.11
N PHE A 108 -17.33 -10.72 -3.50
CA PHE A 108 -15.99 -10.22 -3.30
C PHE A 108 -15.27 -9.99 -4.63
N ILE A 109 -14.43 -8.95 -4.68
CA ILE A 109 -13.46 -8.76 -5.76
C ILE A 109 -12.24 -9.63 -5.44
N TRP A 110 -11.89 -10.52 -6.36
CA TRP A 110 -10.75 -11.42 -6.22
C TRP A 110 -9.59 -10.93 -7.08
N GLY A 111 -8.40 -10.88 -6.51
CA GLY A 111 -7.18 -10.61 -7.24
C GLY A 111 -6.03 -10.11 -6.38
N ARG A 112 -4.82 -10.18 -6.92
CA ARG A 112 -3.63 -9.58 -6.32
C ARG A 112 -3.79 -8.06 -6.32
N GLY A 113 -3.59 -7.42 -5.15
CA GLY A 113 -3.84 -5.99 -4.95
C GLY A 113 -5.29 -5.64 -4.58
N ALA A 114 -6.21 -6.61 -4.47
CA ALA A 114 -7.60 -6.34 -4.07
C ALA A 114 -7.74 -5.79 -2.64
N VAL A 115 -6.72 -5.97 -1.79
CA VAL A 115 -6.65 -5.44 -0.42
C VAL A 115 -5.42 -4.55 -0.25
N ASP A 116 -4.33 -4.87 -0.88
CA ASP A 116 -3.05 -4.20 -0.79
C ASP A 116 -2.56 -3.79 -2.18
N MET A 117 -2.78 -2.51 -2.66
CA MET A 117 -3.80 -1.64 -2.08
C MET A 117 -4.68 -0.99 -3.17
N LYS A 118 -4.88 -1.69 -4.32
CA LYS A 118 -5.66 -1.18 -5.47
C LYS A 118 -7.12 -0.88 -5.13
N ASN A 119 -7.66 -1.49 -4.06
CA ASN A 119 -8.98 -1.13 -3.53
C ASN A 119 -9.01 0.32 -3.03
N MET A 120 -7.99 0.75 -2.28
CA MET A 120 -7.92 2.12 -1.78
C MET A 120 -7.63 3.10 -2.93
N ASP A 121 -6.73 2.75 -3.86
CA ASP A 121 -6.50 3.56 -5.06
C ASP A 121 -7.80 3.79 -5.83
N ALA A 122 -8.60 2.74 -5.99
CA ALA A 122 -9.90 2.83 -6.65
C ALA A 122 -10.89 3.73 -5.89
N MET A 123 -10.93 3.64 -4.56
CA MET A 123 -11.78 4.51 -3.73
C MET A 123 -11.33 5.98 -3.81
N ILE A 124 -10.04 6.25 -3.80
CA ILE A 124 -9.48 7.60 -3.97
C ILE A 124 -9.91 8.15 -5.33
N LEU A 125 -9.67 7.40 -6.42
CA LEU A 125 -10.00 7.81 -7.78
C LEU A 125 -11.50 8.05 -7.94
N ALA A 126 -12.35 7.13 -7.52
CA ALA A 126 -13.80 7.30 -7.61
C ALA A 126 -14.27 8.53 -6.85
N THR A 127 -13.75 8.76 -5.63
CA THR A 127 -14.11 9.90 -4.79
C THR A 127 -13.77 11.24 -5.45
N VAL A 128 -12.55 11.40 -5.95
CA VAL A 128 -12.14 12.69 -6.54
C VAL A 128 -12.79 12.93 -7.89
N ARG A 129 -13.11 11.88 -8.63
CA ARG A 129 -13.89 11.94 -9.87
C ARG A 129 -15.33 12.39 -9.59
N ASP A 130 -15.94 11.87 -8.52
CA ASP A 130 -17.26 12.29 -8.06
C ASP A 130 -17.26 13.77 -7.61
N TRP A 131 -16.24 14.21 -6.87
CA TRP A 131 -16.08 15.62 -6.52
C TRP A 131 -16.09 16.54 -7.75
N LYS A 132 -15.40 16.16 -8.80
CA LYS A 132 -15.36 16.95 -10.04
C LYS A 132 -16.70 16.95 -10.77
N ARG A 133 -17.43 15.85 -10.79
CA ARG A 133 -18.76 15.76 -11.42
C ARG A 133 -19.82 16.51 -10.64
N THR A 134 -19.77 16.47 -9.32
CA THR A 134 -20.73 17.13 -8.43
C THR A 134 -20.41 18.60 -8.14
N GLY A 135 -19.20 19.06 -8.53
CA GLY A 135 -18.73 20.42 -8.25
C GLY A 135 -18.28 20.62 -6.81
N TYR A 136 -18.06 19.55 -6.06
CA TYR A 136 -17.52 19.65 -4.70
C TYR A 136 -16.07 20.15 -4.72
N VAL A 137 -15.78 21.14 -3.89
CA VAL A 137 -14.44 21.70 -3.71
C VAL A 137 -14.01 21.44 -2.25
N PRO A 138 -12.92 20.70 -2.00
CA PRO A 138 -12.43 20.48 -0.64
C PRO A 138 -11.97 21.80 -0.02
N GLU A 139 -12.01 21.90 1.31
CA GLU A 139 -11.54 23.12 1.99
C GLU A 139 -10.05 23.35 1.86
N ARG A 140 -9.26 22.29 1.81
CA ARG A 140 -7.79 22.33 1.73
C ARG A 140 -7.32 21.72 0.41
N ASP A 141 -6.12 22.09 -0.03
CA ASP A 141 -5.50 21.43 -1.18
C ASP A 141 -5.35 19.94 -0.88
N ILE A 142 -5.71 19.10 -1.84
CA ILE A 142 -5.48 17.66 -1.79
C ILE A 142 -4.43 17.31 -2.83
N ILE A 143 -3.34 16.70 -2.40
CA ILE A 143 -2.32 16.13 -3.27
C ILE A 143 -2.57 14.63 -3.36
N LEU A 144 -2.92 14.16 -4.55
CA LEU A 144 -2.98 12.75 -4.85
C LEU A 144 -1.58 12.29 -5.23
N ALA A 145 -1.13 11.20 -4.64
CA ALA A 145 0.17 10.62 -4.93
C ALA A 145 0.06 9.09 -5.00
N PHE A 146 0.21 8.54 -6.20
CA PHE A 146 0.24 7.11 -6.43
C PHE A 146 1.68 6.70 -6.72
N PHE A 147 2.27 5.97 -5.77
CA PHE A 147 3.70 5.66 -5.78
C PHE A 147 3.99 4.29 -6.35
N ALA A 148 5.13 4.19 -7.03
CA ALA A 148 5.75 2.93 -7.39
C ALA A 148 6.54 2.35 -6.21
N ASP A 149 6.91 1.05 -6.29
CA ASP A 149 7.97 0.42 -5.52
C ASP A 149 7.76 0.35 -4.00
N GLU A 150 6.53 0.43 -3.52
CA GLU A 150 6.29 0.33 -2.07
C GLU A 150 6.70 -1.04 -1.55
N GLU A 151 6.30 -2.11 -2.22
CA GLU A 151 6.48 -3.51 -1.87
C GLU A 151 7.97 -3.96 -1.82
N ALA A 152 8.88 -3.14 -2.33
CA ALA A 152 10.32 -3.42 -2.31
C ALA A 152 11.16 -2.28 -1.70
N GLY A 153 10.55 -1.41 -0.90
CA GLY A 153 11.23 -0.40 -0.09
C GLY A 153 11.18 1.02 -0.61
N SER A 154 10.29 1.31 -1.57
CA SER A 154 9.92 2.67 -2.02
C SER A 154 11.05 3.52 -2.61
N ILE A 155 12.18 2.92 -3.00
CA ILE A 155 13.35 3.66 -3.52
C ILE A 155 12.98 4.43 -4.80
N TYR A 156 12.19 3.81 -5.68
CA TYR A 156 11.70 4.40 -6.92
C TYR A 156 10.37 5.13 -6.76
N GLY A 157 9.72 5.00 -5.60
CA GLY A 157 8.45 5.61 -5.25
C GLY A 157 8.57 6.82 -4.35
N SER A 158 8.02 6.73 -3.15
CA SER A 158 7.93 7.84 -2.20
C SER A 158 9.30 8.43 -1.83
N HIS A 159 10.34 7.60 -1.66
CA HIS A 159 11.71 8.10 -1.40
C HIS A 159 12.23 8.96 -2.55
N TYR A 160 12.06 8.50 -3.80
CA TYR A 160 12.45 9.29 -4.98
C TYR A 160 11.71 10.62 -5.03
N MET A 161 10.40 10.61 -4.83
CA MET A 161 9.57 11.81 -4.90
C MET A 161 9.94 12.84 -3.81
N VAL A 162 10.06 12.40 -2.56
CA VAL A 162 10.43 13.30 -1.46
C VAL A 162 11.84 13.88 -1.63
N LYS A 163 12.77 13.09 -2.18
CA LYS A 163 14.15 13.52 -2.39
C LYS A 163 14.34 14.46 -3.58
N ASN A 164 13.67 14.17 -4.70
CA ASN A 164 13.93 14.84 -5.98
C ASN A 164 12.84 15.86 -6.35
N HIS A 165 11.63 15.71 -5.81
CA HIS A 165 10.46 16.55 -6.11
C HIS A 165 9.71 16.98 -4.84
N PRO A 166 10.41 17.49 -3.78
CA PRO A 166 9.75 17.91 -2.54
C PRO A 166 8.73 19.04 -2.76
N GLU A 167 8.90 19.83 -3.82
CA GLU A 167 8.00 20.93 -4.17
C GLU A 167 6.57 20.51 -4.42
N VAL A 168 6.35 19.26 -4.88
CA VAL A 168 4.98 18.78 -5.14
C VAL A 168 4.15 18.63 -3.85
N PHE A 169 4.83 18.48 -2.71
CA PHE A 169 4.23 18.35 -1.38
C PHE A 169 4.24 19.67 -0.60
N ALA A 170 4.70 20.76 -1.23
CA ALA A 170 4.81 22.05 -0.54
C ALA A 170 3.47 22.51 0.03
N GLY A 171 3.50 22.96 1.30
CA GLY A 171 2.33 23.42 2.03
C GLY A 171 1.45 22.31 2.62
N CYS A 172 1.83 21.02 2.50
CA CYS A 172 1.16 19.93 3.17
C CYS A 172 1.77 19.67 4.55
N THR A 173 0.93 19.34 5.52
CA THR A 173 1.35 19.04 6.91
C THR A 173 0.90 17.67 7.38
N GLU A 174 0.07 16.99 6.60
CA GLU A 174 -0.52 15.69 6.93
C GLU A 174 -0.55 14.81 5.70
N ALA A 175 -0.54 13.50 5.93
CA ALA A 175 -0.73 12.49 4.90
C ALA A 175 -1.68 11.40 5.39
N VAL A 176 -2.44 10.82 4.47
CA VAL A 176 -3.31 9.65 4.68
C VAL A 176 -2.94 8.62 3.62
N SER A 177 -2.77 7.37 4.07
CA SER A 177 -2.46 6.25 3.21
C SER A 177 -3.25 5.01 3.60
N GLU A 178 -2.76 3.87 3.17
CA GLU A 178 -3.30 2.55 3.49
C GLU A 178 -3.26 2.24 4.99
N VAL A 179 -3.91 1.15 5.31
CA VAL A 179 -4.13 0.56 6.64
C VAL A 179 -5.00 1.41 7.56
N GLY A 180 -6.18 0.93 7.73
CA GLY A 180 -7.25 1.57 8.52
C GLY A 180 -8.54 1.58 7.73
N GLY A 181 -9.53 2.24 8.27
CA GLY A 181 -10.85 2.33 7.64
C GLY A 181 -11.66 1.04 7.64
N PHE A 182 -11.10 -0.09 8.02
CA PHE A 182 -11.84 -1.31 8.26
C PHE A 182 -12.39 -1.35 9.69
N SER A 183 -13.40 -2.16 9.90
CA SER A 183 -14.07 -2.27 11.18
C SER A 183 -14.06 -3.69 11.72
N VAL A 184 -14.03 -3.81 13.04
CA VAL A 184 -14.21 -5.08 13.75
C VAL A 184 -15.41 -4.98 14.67
N THR A 185 -16.22 -6.03 14.71
CA THR A 185 -17.34 -6.13 15.67
C THR A 185 -16.84 -6.84 16.92
N VAL A 186 -16.96 -6.18 18.05
CA VAL A 186 -16.57 -6.71 19.37
C VAL A 186 -17.79 -7.17 20.16
N THR A 187 -17.56 -7.71 21.36
CA THR A 187 -18.60 -8.18 22.27
C THR A 187 -19.70 -7.12 22.45
N GLY A 188 -20.94 -7.55 22.46
CA GLY A 188 -22.10 -6.66 22.54
C GLY A 188 -22.53 -6.02 21.21
N GLY A 189 -21.97 -6.47 20.08
CA GLY A 189 -22.35 -5.99 18.75
C GLY A 189 -21.80 -4.60 18.40
N LYS A 190 -20.91 -4.04 19.24
CA LYS A 190 -20.29 -2.75 18.99
C LYS A 190 -19.29 -2.83 17.84
N ARG A 191 -19.38 -1.90 16.89
CA ARG A 191 -18.48 -1.84 15.74
C ARG A 191 -17.39 -0.78 15.96
N LEU A 192 -16.14 -1.21 15.91
CA LEU A 192 -14.96 -0.34 16.04
C LEU A 192 -14.34 -0.12 14.67
N TYR A 193 -14.07 1.14 14.35
CA TYR A 193 -13.31 1.53 13.17
C TYR A 193 -11.86 1.80 13.58
N LEU A 194 -10.93 1.07 12.99
CA LEU A 194 -9.52 1.14 13.35
C LEU A 194 -8.83 2.17 12.46
N ILE A 195 -8.02 3.03 13.09
CA ILE A 195 -7.17 4.01 12.42
C ILE A 195 -5.75 3.75 12.87
N GLU A 196 -4.86 3.46 11.94
CA GLU A 196 -3.45 3.31 12.23
C GLU A 196 -2.81 4.69 12.37
N THR A 197 -2.04 4.88 13.43
CA THR A 197 -1.36 6.16 13.74
C THR A 197 0.13 6.00 13.98
N ALA A 198 0.64 4.78 13.90
CA ALA A 198 2.05 4.45 13.99
C ALA A 198 2.32 3.05 13.45
N GLU A 199 3.46 2.89 12.83
CA GLU A 199 3.93 1.63 12.25
C GLU A 199 5.19 1.12 12.95
N LYS A 200 5.45 -0.19 12.80
CA LYS A 200 6.73 -0.77 13.15
C LYS A 200 7.72 -0.55 11.99
N GLY A 201 8.96 -0.21 12.34
CA GLY A 201 10.03 -0.22 11.33
C GLY A 201 10.30 -1.62 10.81
N ILE A 202 10.41 -1.77 9.50
CA ILE A 202 10.84 -3.01 8.86
C ILE A 202 12.38 -3.07 8.85
N HIS A 203 12.92 -4.30 9.00
CA HIS A 203 14.36 -4.51 8.98
C HIS A 203 14.68 -5.76 8.15
N TRP A 204 15.02 -5.55 6.89
CA TRP A 204 15.47 -6.61 6.01
C TRP A 204 16.95 -6.85 6.26
N MET A 205 17.31 -8.09 6.55
CA MET A 205 18.69 -8.47 6.84
C MET A 205 19.13 -9.62 5.95
N ARG A 206 20.38 -9.55 5.50
CA ARG A 206 21.05 -10.68 4.85
C ARG A 206 22.09 -11.25 5.80
N LEU A 207 21.98 -12.53 6.10
CA LEU A 207 22.96 -13.27 6.87
C LEU A 207 23.89 -14.00 5.92
N THR A 208 25.19 -13.80 6.11
CA THR A 208 26.23 -14.50 5.30
C THR A 208 27.18 -15.18 6.25
N ALA A 209 27.52 -16.42 5.97
CA ALA A 209 28.56 -17.16 6.67
C ALA A 209 29.60 -17.64 5.66
N GLU A 210 30.88 -17.51 6.03
CA GLU A 210 32.00 -18.01 5.27
C GLU A 210 32.56 -19.24 5.97
N GLY A 211 33.09 -20.20 5.21
CA GLY A 211 33.69 -21.39 5.75
C GLY A 211 34.68 -21.99 4.74
N ARG A 212 35.58 -22.82 5.23
CA ARG A 212 36.59 -23.48 4.40
C ARG A 212 35.97 -24.58 3.56
N ALA A 213 36.24 -24.56 2.26
CA ALA A 213 35.90 -25.67 1.37
C ALA A 213 36.71 -26.93 1.73
N GLY A 214 36.07 -28.10 1.63
CA GLY A 214 36.74 -29.38 1.91
C GLY A 214 36.09 -30.53 1.15
N HIS A 215 36.81 -31.67 1.10
CA HIS A 215 36.28 -32.90 0.51
C HIS A 215 35.28 -33.55 1.47
N GLY A 216 34.15 -34.05 0.96
CA GLY A 216 33.07 -34.63 1.78
C GLY A 216 33.45 -35.83 2.65
N SER A 217 34.57 -36.54 2.36
CA SER A 217 35.07 -37.61 3.21
C SER A 217 35.95 -37.15 4.36
N MET A 218 36.24 -35.85 4.46
CA MET A 218 37.08 -35.26 5.50
C MET A 218 36.24 -34.51 6.50
N MET A 219 36.59 -34.59 7.77
CA MET A 219 35.95 -33.79 8.81
C MET A 219 36.25 -32.31 8.56
N ASN A 220 35.18 -31.49 8.54
CA ASN A 220 35.25 -30.04 8.38
C ASN A 220 34.51 -29.37 9.54
N ASP A 221 35.25 -28.83 10.48
CA ASP A 221 34.77 -28.08 11.65
C ASP A 221 34.48 -26.60 11.35
N ASP A 222 34.93 -26.14 10.16
CA ASP A 222 34.66 -24.78 9.66
C ASP A 222 33.57 -24.79 8.56
N ASN A 223 32.39 -25.31 8.91
CA ASN A 223 31.27 -25.44 8.00
C ASN A 223 30.37 -24.23 8.01
N ALA A 224 30.32 -23.46 6.91
CA ALA A 224 29.54 -22.28 6.76
C ALA A 224 28.02 -22.53 6.92
N ILE A 225 27.51 -23.68 6.45
CA ILE A 225 26.08 -24.03 6.54
C ILE A 225 25.68 -24.23 7.99
N THR A 226 26.47 -24.97 8.78
CA THR A 226 26.20 -25.19 10.20
C THR A 226 26.20 -23.86 10.95
N ARG A 227 27.22 -23.02 10.76
CA ARG A 227 27.32 -21.70 11.39
C ARG A 227 26.15 -20.79 11.03
N LEU A 228 25.74 -20.76 9.78
CA LEU A 228 24.59 -19.97 9.33
C LEU A 228 23.29 -20.49 9.95
N SER A 229 23.08 -21.81 9.94
CA SER A 229 21.90 -22.43 10.52
C SER A 229 21.77 -22.16 12.02
N GLU A 230 22.87 -22.21 12.77
CA GLU A 230 22.90 -21.88 14.21
C GLU A 230 22.54 -20.41 14.43
N ALA A 231 23.08 -19.48 13.62
CA ALA A 231 22.75 -18.06 13.72
C ALA A 231 21.26 -17.79 13.45
N VAL A 232 20.70 -18.40 12.40
CA VAL A 232 19.27 -18.30 12.05
C VAL A 232 18.42 -18.87 13.18
N ALA A 233 18.77 -20.06 13.68
CA ALA A 233 18.02 -20.68 14.79
C ALA A 233 18.08 -19.84 16.08
N LYS A 234 19.22 -19.22 16.36
CA LYS A 234 19.37 -18.31 17.53
C LYS A 234 18.49 -17.08 17.39
N ILE A 235 18.45 -16.45 16.22
CA ILE A 235 17.58 -15.29 15.94
C ILE A 235 16.11 -15.68 16.06
N GLY A 236 15.71 -16.81 15.44
CA GLY A 236 14.32 -17.25 15.44
C GLY A 236 13.80 -17.67 16.83
N ARG A 237 14.69 -18.08 17.74
CA ARG A 237 14.32 -18.43 19.13
C ARG A 237 14.49 -17.29 20.11
N PHE A 238 15.01 -16.13 19.65
CA PHE A 238 15.22 -14.99 20.54
C PHE A 238 13.88 -14.36 20.94
N GLU A 239 13.63 -14.28 22.22
CA GLU A 239 12.48 -13.57 22.76
C GLU A 239 12.76 -12.08 22.82
N TRP A 240 12.16 -11.35 21.89
CA TRP A 240 12.32 -9.90 21.78
C TRP A 240 11.62 -9.20 22.96
N PRO A 241 12.30 -8.27 23.66
CA PRO A 241 11.67 -7.53 24.74
C PRO A 241 10.47 -6.72 24.22
N GLN A 242 9.33 -6.91 24.88
CA GLN A 242 8.11 -6.18 24.52
C GLN A 242 8.25 -4.71 24.87
N ARG A 243 7.97 -3.85 23.88
CA ARG A 243 7.97 -2.40 24.05
C ARG A 243 6.58 -1.86 23.70
N TYR A 244 5.94 -1.25 24.68
CA TYR A 244 4.64 -0.63 24.50
C TYR A 244 4.83 0.86 24.23
N SER A 245 4.64 1.27 22.97
CA SER A 245 4.62 2.69 22.58
C SER A 245 3.40 3.40 23.18
N LYS A 246 3.37 4.74 23.11
CA LYS A 246 2.19 5.51 23.52
C LYS A 246 0.95 5.11 22.75
N THR A 247 1.08 4.89 21.44
CA THR A 247 -0.01 4.46 20.54
C THR A 247 -0.57 3.10 20.97
N VAL A 248 0.29 2.10 21.19
CA VAL A 248 -0.13 0.76 21.61
C VAL A 248 -0.83 0.79 22.97
N LYS A 249 -0.32 1.57 23.93
CA LYS A 249 -0.96 1.74 25.23
C LYS A 249 -2.35 2.41 25.11
N ALA A 250 -2.47 3.43 24.29
CA ALA A 250 -3.75 4.10 24.04
C ALA A 250 -4.75 3.16 23.35
N PHE A 251 -4.30 2.36 22.39
CA PHE A 251 -5.12 1.35 21.72
C PHE A 251 -5.67 0.32 22.72
N PHE A 252 -4.81 -0.32 23.51
CA PHE A 252 -5.26 -1.33 24.50
C PHE A 252 -6.20 -0.73 25.55
N LYS A 253 -5.89 0.48 26.02
CA LYS A 253 -6.78 1.18 26.96
C LYS A 253 -8.17 1.36 26.35
N ARG A 254 -8.24 1.86 25.10
CA ARG A 254 -9.51 2.10 24.41
C ARG A 254 -10.28 0.80 24.15
N ILE A 255 -9.61 -0.25 23.72
CA ILE A 255 -10.25 -1.57 23.53
C ILE A 255 -10.85 -2.07 24.85
N ALA A 256 -10.10 -2.00 25.97
CA ALA A 256 -10.59 -2.43 27.27
C ALA A 256 -11.82 -1.61 27.72
N GLU A 257 -11.83 -0.29 27.50
CA GLU A 257 -12.99 0.57 27.81
C GLU A 257 -14.24 0.19 26.99
N GLU A 258 -14.07 -0.30 25.76
CA GLU A 258 -15.18 -0.62 24.85
C GLU A 258 -15.67 -2.08 24.99
N THR A 259 -14.84 -2.98 25.49
CA THR A 259 -15.17 -4.41 25.58
C THR A 259 -15.49 -4.89 27.00
N GLY A 260 -15.17 -4.12 28.03
CA GLY A 260 -15.38 -4.44 29.46
C GLY A 260 -14.19 -5.14 30.07
#